data_2f5e2ecf255c0c94e893fba02c79178f
#
_entry.id   2f5e2ecf255c0c94e893fba02c79178f
#
_cell.length_a   1.000
_cell.length_b   1.000
_cell.length_c   1.000
_cell.angle_alpha   90.00
_cell.angle_beta   90.00
_cell.angle_gamma   90.00
#
_symmetry.space_group_name_H-M   'P 1'
#
loop_
_entity.id
_entity.type
_entity.pdbx_description
1 polymer ?
#
loop_
_entity_poly.entity_id
_entity_poly.type
_entity_poly.pdbx_seq_one_letter_code
_entity_poly.pdbx_strand_id
1 'polypeptide(L)'
;MNAPWKPAGVGSREPFAAYVCDDTTVETMRAIIGDLGWSVDKVAKGGLRNAIQSLSVSASPQILFVDLAESGDPLNDINALAEVCAPGTVVIAAGQVNDVRLYRDLVASGIQDYLLKPLHPDMVREALGHAQTMLNAPKMVESVVDRPHSSVAIIGARGGVGASTISAALAWLLAEKEKLSTALLDLDIHFGTGALALDLEPGRGLTDAIENPSRIDGLFIERAMVRATDKLAVLSAEAPINAPLITDGTAFFQLQEEMRSAFECTIVDMPRGMLVQYPHLMNEVQSAIVVTELTLAAARDTIRLLSWLKANAPGAQVTVVANRMHQASQLEISRKDFEGSIE
;
A
#
# COMPACT_ATOMS: atom_id res chain seq x y z
N MET A 1 9.56 32.39 36.30
CA MET A 1 10.24 31.24 35.66
C MET A 1 9.15 30.29 35.20
N ASN A 2 8.81 30.32 33.90
CA ASN A 2 7.81 29.43 33.31
C ASN A 2 8.51 28.16 32.89
N ALA A 3 8.08 27.01 33.45
CA ALA A 3 8.55 25.71 33.04
C ALA A 3 8.14 25.46 31.57
N PRO A 4 9.01 24.88 30.74
CA PRO A 4 8.67 24.58 29.35
C PRO A 4 7.54 23.51 29.32
N TRP A 5 6.50 23.80 28.53
CA TRP A 5 5.41 22.87 28.22
C TRP A 5 6.02 21.60 27.59
N LYS A 6 5.85 20.45 28.25
CA LYS A 6 6.16 19.14 27.66
C LYS A 6 4.94 18.70 26.87
N PRO A 7 5.08 18.36 25.58
CA PRO A 7 3.98 17.71 24.86
C PRO A 7 3.61 16.44 25.62
N ALA A 8 2.30 16.25 25.85
CA ALA A 8 1.77 15.03 26.42
C ALA A 8 2.24 13.87 25.53
N GLY A 9 2.91 12.88 26.13
CA GLY A 9 3.35 11.69 25.41
C GLY A 9 2.16 11.07 24.67
N VAL A 10 2.37 10.57 23.48
CA VAL A 10 1.42 9.74 22.74
C VAL A 10 1.06 8.59 23.67
N GLY A 11 -0.12 8.65 24.30
CA GLY A 11 -0.59 7.61 25.19
C GLY A 11 -0.64 6.30 24.41
N SER A 12 -0.06 5.23 24.96
CA SER A 12 -0.16 3.90 24.33
C SER A 12 -1.65 3.60 24.14
N ARG A 13 -2.05 3.34 22.89
CA ARG A 13 -3.43 2.95 22.55
C ARG A 13 -3.79 1.69 23.37
N GLU A 14 -5.06 1.61 23.79
CA GLU A 14 -5.58 0.40 24.43
C GLU A 14 -5.35 -0.81 23.54
N PRO A 15 -4.86 -1.95 24.06
CA PRO A 15 -4.56 -3.11 23.23
C PRO A 15 -5.81 -3.71 22.58
N PHE A 16 -6.96 -3.64 23.28
CA PHE A 16 -8.19 -4.28 22.84
C PHE A 16 -9.44 -3.54 23.34
N ALA A 17 -10.52 -3.57 22.55
CA ALA A 17 -11.89 -3.29 22.97
C ALA A 17 -12.87 -4.15 22.17
N ALA A 18 -13.99 -4.52 22.78
CA ALA A 18 -15.06 -5.29 22.15
C ALA A 18 -16.42 -4.65 22.42
N TYR A 19 -17.26 -4.62 21.37
CA TYR A 19 -18.64 -4.19 21.44
C TYR A 19 -19.54 -5.30 20.90
N VAL A 20 -20.29 -5.96 21.80
CA VAL A 20 -21.05 -7.17 21.53
C VAL A 20 -22.53 -7.00 21.82
N CYS A 21 -23.41 -7.79 21.18
CA CYS A 21 -24.84 -7.62 21.28
C CYS A 21 -25.50 -8.42 22.43
N ASP A 22 -24.99 -9.62 22.73
CA ASP A 22 -25.63 -10.55 23.69
C ASP A 22 -24.72 -10.99 24.85
N ASP A 23 -25.33 -11.48 25.91
CA ASP A 23 -24.63 -11.89 27.13
C ASP A 23 -23.73 -13.09 26.96
N THR A 24 -24.09 -14.05 26.10
CA THR A 24 -23.28 -15.24 25.81
C THR A 24 -21.98 -14.83 25.16
N THR A 25 -22.04 -13.89 24.21
CA THR A 25 -20.84 -13.33 23.56
C THR A 25 -19.99 -12.53 24.55
N VAL A 26 -20.60 -11.75 25.46
CA VAL A 26 -19.90 -11.05 26.57
C VAL A 26 -19.09 -12.01 27.42
N GLU A 27 -19.75 -13.09 27.91
CA GLU A 27 -19.10 -14.09 28.78
C GLU A 27 -17.94 -14.79 28.05
N THR A 28 -18.15 -15.22 26.80
CA THR A 28 -17.12 -15.86 25.99
C THR A 28 -15.92 -14.93 25.79
N MET A 29 -16.18 -13.67 25.41
CA MET A 29 -15.11 -12.69 25.19
C MET A 29 -14.34 -12.37 26.47
N ARG A 30 -15.04 -12.16 27.61
CA ARG A 30 -14.39 -11.87 28.89
C ARG A 30 -13.48 -12.99 29.36
N ALA A 31 -13.89 -14.24 29.18
CA ALA A 31 -13.06 -15.39 29.53
C ALA A 31 -11.76 -15.40 28.69
N ILE A 32 -11.86 -15.23 27.37
CA ILE A 32 -10.70 -15.23 26.45
C ILE A 32 -9.79 -14.04 26.72
N ILE A 33 -10.35 -12.85 26.89
CA ILE A 33 -9.60 -11.62 27.15
C ILE A 33 -8.86 -11.68 28.49
N GLY A 34 -9.49 -12.27 29.52
CA GLY A 34 -8.84 -12.54 30.81
C GLY A 34 -7.65 -13.49 30.67
N ASP A 35 -7.76 -14.56 29.88
CA ASP A 35 -6.65 -15.50 29.59
C ASP A 35 -5.48 -14.81 28.87
N LEU A 36 -5.76 -13.82 28.03
CA LEU A 36 -4.76 -13.02 27.31
C LEU A 36 -4.14 -11.88 28.15
N GLY A 37 -4.61 -11.69 29.40
CA GLY A 37 -4.12 -10.63 30.29
C GLY A 37 -4.59 -9.23 29.92
N TRP A 38 -5.64 -9.10 29.09
CA TRP A 38 -6.25 -7.82 28.75
C TRP A 38 -7.38 -7.44 29.68
N SER A 39 -7.74 -6.14 29.73
CA SER A 39 -8.79 -5.65 30.62
C SER A 39 -10.18 -6.13 30.18
N VAL A 40 -10.82 -6.93 31.01
CA VAL A 40 -12.19 -7.45 30.80
C VAL A 40 -13.25 -6.34 30.76
N ASP A 41 -12.96 -5.16 31.36
CA ASP A 41 -13.86 -4.01 31.38
C ASP A 41 -13.99 -3.36 29.96
N LYS A 42 -13.12 -3.72 29.04
CA LYS A 42 -13.16 -3.27 27.63
C LYS A 42 -14.14 -4.07 26.77
N VAL A 43 -14.84 -5.03 27.33
CA VAL A 43 -15.95 -5.75 26.70
C VAL A 43 -17.26 -5.09 27.06
N ALA A 44 -17.81 -4.29 26.15
CA ALA A 44 -19.05 -3.53 26.33
C ALA A 44 -20.20 -4.13 25.51
N LYS A 45 -21.46 -3.89 25.97
CA LYS A 45 -22.65 -4.21 25.17
C LYS A 45 -23.03 -3.07 24.23
N GLY A 46 -23.85 -3.38 23.22
CA GLY A 46 -24.45 -2.42 22.31
C GLY A 46 -23.91 -2.50 20.87
N GLY A 47 -23.12 -3.55 20.56
CA GLY A 47 -22.71 -3.89 19.20
C GLY A 47 -22.05 -2.74 18.46
N LEU A 48 -22.17 -2.75 17.13
CA LEU A 48 -21.53 -1.81 16.25
C LEU A 48 -21.96 -0.34 16.48
N ARG A 49 -23.22 -0.08 16.82
CA ARG A 49 -23.71 1.30 17.09
C ARG A 49 -23.00 1.93 18.29
N ASN A 50 -22.82 1.15 19.35
CA ASN A 50 -22.09 1.63 20.52
C ASN A 50 -20.60 1.80 20.23
N ALA A 51 -20.01 0.95 19.38
CA ALA A 51 -18.64 1.11 18.92
C ALA A 51 -18.45 2.46 18.22
N ILE A 52 -19.28 2.79 17.23
CA ILE A 52 -19.23 4.06 16.49
C ILE A 52 -19.38 5.25 17.44
N GLN A 53 -20.36 5.22 18.33
CA GLN A 53 -20.61 6.30 19.29
C GLN A 53 -19.43 6.49 20.27
N SER A 54 -18.86 5.41 20.76
CA SER A 54 -17.73 5.47 21.70
C SER A 54 -16.46 5.96 21.04
N LEU A 55 -16.17 5.48 19.81
CA LEU A 55 -14.95 5.81 19.09
C LEU A 55 -14.97 7.20 18.45
N SER A 56 -16.15 7.81 18.28
CA SER A 56 -16.26 9.21 17.86
C SER A 56 -15.74 10.22 18.91
N VAL A 57 -15.64 9.81 20.17
CA VAL A 57 -15.22 10.66 21.31
C VAL A 57 -14.02 10.12 22.07
N SER A 58 -13.54 8.92 21.75
CA SER A 58 -12.41 8.27 22.44
C SER A 58 -11.39 7.72 21.42
N ALA A 59 -10.15 7.53 21.88
CA ALA A 59 -9.12 6.94 21.06
C ALA A 59 -9.45 5.48 20.69
N SER A 60 -9.24 5.10 19.44
CA SER A 60 -9.43 3.74 18.96
C SER A 60 -8.42 2.78 19.59
N PRO A 61 -8.82 1.53 19.94
CA PRO A 61 -7.91 0.49 20.39
C PRO A 61 -6.99 0.01 19.26
N GLN A 62 -6.03 -0.86 19.59
CA GLN A 62 -5.22 -1.53 18.57
C GLN A 62 -6.02 -2.64 17.87
N ILE A 63 -6.76 -3.46 18.64
CA ILE A 63 -7.68 -4.47 18.12
C ILE A 63 -9.09 -4.10 18.57
N LEU A 64 -10.00 -4.04 17.62
CA LEU A 64 -11.41 -3.76 17.85
C LEU A 64 -12.25 -4.97 17.43
N PHE A 65 -13.03 -5.52 18.36
CA PHE A 65 -14.01 -6.56 18.06
C PHE A 65 -15.42 -5.97 18.04
N VAL A 66 -16.18 -6.19 16.96
CA VAL A 66 -17.53 -5.65 16.79
C VAL A 66 -18.53 -6.75 16.41
N ASP A 67 -19.69 -6.72 17.04
CA ASP A 67 -20.79 -7.64 16.76
C ASP A 67 -21.82 -6.98 15.84
N LEU A 68 -22.03 -7.58 14.67
CA LEU A 68 -22.94 -7.13 13.63
C LEU A 68 -24.32 -7.78 13.69
N ALA A 69 -24.64 -8.56 14.76
CA ALA A 69 -25.88 -9.32 14.84
C ALA A 69 -27.15 -8.45 14.80
N GLU A 70 -27.07 -7.17 15.23
CA GLU A 70 -28.15 -6.21 15.21
C GLU A 70 -28.07 -5.21 14.05
N SER A 71 -27.10 -5.39 13.12
CA SER A 71 -26.95 -4.54 11.95
C SER A 71 -27.96 -4.91 10.86
N GLY A 72 -28.68 -3.93 10.34
CA GLY A 72 -29.58 -4.12 9.21
C GLY A 72 -28.85 -4.06 7.83
N ASP A 73 -27.69 -3.38 7.79
CA ASP A 73 -26.83 -3.26 6.63
C ASP A 73 -25.36 -3.30 7.08
N PRO A 74 -24.78 -4.53 7.24
CA PRO A 74 -23.44 -4.71 7.77
C PRO A 74 -22.34 -3.96 7.01
N LEU A 75 -22.46 -3.85 5.69
CA LEU A 75 -21.44 -3.19 4.86
C LEU A 75 -21.44 -1.68 5.07
N ASN A 76 -22.61 -1.06 5.04
CA ASN A 76 -22.74 0.37 5.28
C ASN A 76 -22.33 0.75 6.70
N ASP A 77 -22.71 -0.06 7.67
CA ASP A 77 -22.38 0.16 9.08
C ASP A 77 -20.88 -0.02 9.36
N ILE A 78 -20.19 -0.96 8.71
CA ILE A 78 -18.72 -1.11 8.80
C ILE A 78 -18.01 0.08 8.13
N ASN A 79 -18.51 0.62 7.05
CA ASN A 79 -17.96 1.84 6.44
C ASN A 79 -18.07 3.03 7.39
N ALA A 80 -19.22 3.20 8.06
CA ALA A 80 -19.40 4.23 9.09
C ALA A 80 -18.44 4.03 10.29
N LEU A 81 -18.16 2.77 10.68
CA LEU A 81 -17.16 2.48 11.71
C LEU A 81 -15.75 2.90 11.25
N ALA A 82 -15.41 2.64 9.98
CA ALA A 82 -14.10 2.99 9.44
C ALA A 82 -13.83 4.51 9.47
N GLU A 83 -14.87 5.34 9.34
CA GLU A 83 -14.73 6.81 9.42
C GLU A 83 -14.34 7.32 10.82
N VAL A 84 -14.69 6.59 11.87
CA VAL A 84 -14.39 6.98 13.28
C VAL A 84 -13.19 6.23 13.86
N CYS A 85 -12.73 5.16 13.21
CA CYS A 85 -11.57 4.40 13.65
C CYS A 85 -10.26 5.12 13.29
N ALA A 86 -9.34 5.16 14.24
CA ALA A 86 -8.01 5.64 13.96
C ALA A 86 -7.27 4.67 13.01
N PRO A 87 -6.44 5.18 12.08
CA PRO A 87 -5.60 4.35 11.21
C PRO A 87 -4.79 3.31 11.99
N GLY A 88 -4.66 2.10 11.43
CA GLY A 88 -3.94 0.99 12.07
C GLY A 88 -4.73 0.27 13.18
N THR A 89 -6.03 0.49 13.31
CA THR A 89 -6.91 -0.35 14.14
C THR A 89 -7.25 -1.63 13.37
N VAL A 90 -6.95 -2.80 13.96
CA VAL A 90 -7.34 -4.10 13.39
C VAL A 90 -8.76 -4.41 13.83
N VAL A 91 -9.69 -4.54 12.88
CA VAL A 91 -11.11 -4.80 13.17
C VAL A 91 -11.44 -6.26 12.89
N ILE A 92 -12.01 -6.95 13.88
CA ILE A 92 -12.61 -8.29 13.76
C ILE A 92 -14.10 -8.14 13.97
N ALA A 93 -14.90 -8.66 13.03
CA ALA A 93 -16.34 -8.63 13.13
C ALA A 93 -16.93 -10.00 13.49
N ALA A 94 -18.10 -10.03 14.12
CA ALA A 94 -18.88 -11.24 14.32
C ALA A 94 -20.34 -11.01 13.91
N GLY A 95 -21.02 -12.05 13.48
CA GLY A 95 -22.42 -11.95 13.09
C GLY A 95 -23.11 -13.30 12.93
N GLN A 96 -24.39 -13.29 12.56
CA GLN A 96 -25.21 -14.50 12.42
C GLN A 96 -25.39 -14.94 10.97
N VAL A 97 -25.02 -14.11 10.00
CA VAL A 97 -25.24 -14.36 8.58
C VAL A 97 -24.09 -15.19 8.02
N ASN A 98 -24.39 -16.42 7.60
CA ASN A 98 -23.44 -17.30 6.96
C ASN A 98 -23.57 -17.15 5.42
N ASP A 99 -22.94 -16.11 4.88
CA ASP A 99 -22.92 -15.81 3.45
C ASP A 99 -21.49 -15.50 3.01
N VAL A 100 -20.98 -16.26 2.04
CA VAL A 100 -19.63 -16.10 1.50
C VAL A 100 -19.44 -14.75 0.79
N ARG A 101 -20.50 -14.19 0.20
CA ARG A 101 -20.43 -12.87 -0.44
C ARG A 101 -20.27 -11.79 0.63
N LEU A 102 -21.13 -11.83 1.65
CA LEU A 102 -21.01 -10.91 2.78
C LEU A 102 -19.62 -10.99 3.42
N TYR A 103 -19.10 -12.19 3.65
CA TYR A 103 -17.75 -12.39 4.18
C TYR A 103 -16.70 -11.69 3.33
N ARG A 104 -16.71 -11.93 2.01
CA ARG A 104 -15.76 -11.32 1.07
C ARG A 104 -15.88 -9.79 1.03
N ASP A 105 -17.11 -9.28 1.01
CA ASP A 105 -17.36 -7.85 0.95
C ASP A 105 -16.93 -7.15 2.26
N LEU A 106 -17.13 -7.78 3.41
CA LEU A 106 -16.66 -7.29 4.71
C LEU A 106 -15.14 -7.28 4.79
N VAL A 107 -14.47 -8.35 4.35
CA VAL A 107 -12.99 -8.38 4.29
C VAL A 107 -12.46 -7.34 3.31
N ALA A 108 -13.08 -7.18 2.14
CA ALA A 108 -12.75 -6.11 1.19
C ALA A 108 -12.97 -4.71 1.76
N SER A 109 -13.91 -4.54 2.70
CA SER A 109 -14.12 -3.29 3.43
C SER A 109 -13.05 -2.99 4.49
N GLY A 110 -12.05 -3.87 4.66
CA GLY A 110 -10.90 -3.66 5.55
C GLY A 110 -11.02 -4.28 6.93
N ILE A 111 -12.03 -5.11 7.23
CA ILE A 111 -12.01 -5.93 8.43
C ILE A 111 -11.03 -7.10 8.27
N GLN A 112 -10.40 -7.49 9.38
CA GLN A 112 -9.42 -8.57 9.40
C GLN A 112 -10.08 -9.93 9.21
N ASP A 113 -11.20 -10.16 9.88
CA ASP A 113 -11.90 -11.43 9.85
C ASP A 113 -13.37 -11.25 10.25
N TYR A 114 -14.21 -12.20 9.85
CA TYR A 114 -15.62 -12.24 10.22
C TYR A 114 -15.96 -13.61 10.82
N LEU A 115 -16.31 -13.63 12.09
CA LEU A 115 -16.61 -14.84 12.87
C LEU A 115 -18.12 -15.10 12.92
N LEU A 116 -18.51 -16.33 12.57
CA LEU A 116 -19.92 -16.73 12.65
C LEU A 116 -20.32 -17.09 14.09
N LYS A 117 -21.45 -16.54 14.53
CA LYS A 117 -22.05 -16.89 15.82
C LYS A 117 -22.87 -18.19 15.75
N PRO A 118 -22.88 -19.04 16.82
CA PRO A 118 -22.28 -18.83 18.14
C PRO A 118 -20.76 -18.89 18.11
N LEU A 119 -20.11 -17.98 18.84
CA LEU A 119 -18.64 -17.89 18.85
C LEU A 119 -18.03 -19.11 19.55
N HIS A 120 -17.13 -19.77 18.86
CA HIS A 120 -16.31 -20.83 19.44
C HIS A 120 -15.03 -20.21 20.03
N PRO A 121 -14.66 -20.51 21.30
CA PRO A 121 -13.50 -19.88 21.95
C PRO A 121 -12.18 -20.02 21.16
N ASP A 122 -11.96 -21.15 20.51
CA ASP A 122 -10.72 -21.40 19.77
C ASP A 122 -10.63 -20.53 18.52
N MET A 123 -11.73 -20.32 17.79
CA MET A 123 -11.77 -19.41 16.63
C MET A 123 -11.51 -17.96 17.02
N VAL A 124 -12.07 -17.54 18.16
CA VAL A 124 -11.80 -16.18 18.67
C VAL A 124 -10.34 -16.02 19.06
N ARG A 125 -9.74 -17.04 19.73
CA ARG A 125 -8.30 -17.00 20.07
C ARG A 125 -7.44 -16.97 18.83
N GLU A 126 -7.78 -17.74 17.80
CA GLU A 126 -7.07 -17.77 16.53
C GLU A 126 -7.13 -16.39 15.83
N ALA A 127 -8.33 -15.80 15.69
CA ALA A 127 -8.50 -14.49 15.07
C ALA A 127 -7.76 -13.37 15.85
N LEU A 128 -7.82 -13.39 17.19
CA LEU A 128 -7.07 -12.45 18.03
C LEU A 128 -5.55 -12.69 17.94
N GLY A 129 -5.11 -13.95 17.85
CA GLY A 129 -3.71 -14.31 17.65
C GLY A 129 -3.17 -13.81 16.33
N HIS A 130 -3.94 -13.96 15.26
CA HIS A 130 -3.61 -13.40 13.94
C HIS A 130 -3.54 -11.86 13.99
N ALA A 131 -4.52 -11.21 14.62
CA ALA A 131 -4.51 -9.76 14.80
C ALA A 131 -3.29 -9.28 15.60
N GLN A 132 -2.93 -9.98 16.67
CA GLN A 132 -1.70 -9.69 17.44
C GLN A 132 -0.43 -9.92 16.62
N THR A 133 -0.39 -10.99 15.84
CA THR A 133 0.75 -11.28 14.97
C THR A 133 0.92 -10.19 13.92
N MET A 134 -0.17 -9.65 13.37
CA MET A 134 -0.15 -8.52 12.45
C MET A 134 0.32 -7.22 13.12
N LEU A 135 -0.12 -6.97 14.34
CA LEU A 135 0.31 -5.79 15.12
C LEU A 135 1.75 -5.92 15.62
N ASN A 136 2.17 -7.15 15.93
CA ASN A 136 3.51 -7.50 16.42
C ASN A 136 4.41 -8.05 15.30
N ALA A 137 3.85 -8.35 14.10
CA ALA A 137 4.68 -8.52 12.93
C ALA A 137 5.63 -7.32 12.97
N PRO A 138 6.95 -7.54 12.89
CA PRO A 138 7.83 -6.41 12.83
C PRO A 138 7.23 -5.56 11.73
N LYS A 139 6.62 -4.41 12.13
CA LYS A 139 6.38 -3.36 11.16
C LYS A 139 7.70 -3.34 10.43
N MET A 140 7.74 -3.39 9.11
CA MET A 140 8.97 -3.14 8.37
C MET A 140 9.50 -1.72 8.66
N VAL A 141 9.04 -1.16 9.73
CA VAL A 141 9.67 -0.17 10.58
C VAL A 141 10.53 -0.94 11.60
N GLU A 142 11.53 -1.74 11.12
CA GLU A 142 12.80 -1.71 11.84
C GLU A 142 13.09 -0.23 11.97
N SER A 143 13.31 0.21 13.21
CA SER A 143 13.76 1.56 13.51
C SER A 143 14.64 2.01 12.34
N VAL A 144 14.07 2.82 11.44
CA VAL A 144 14.79 3.45 10.37
C VAL A 144 15.84 4.27 11.12
N VAL A 145 17.00 3.70 11.31
CA VAL A 145 18.21 4.47 11.48
C VAL A 145 18.22 5.32 10.23
N ASP A 146 17.81 6.55 10.38
CA ASP A 146 17.73 7.70 9.50
C ASP A 146 18.42 7.47 8.12
N ARG A 147 17.99 6.42 7.38
CA ARG A 147 18.39 6.17 6.00
C ARG A 147 17.39 6.92 5.15
N PRO A 148 17.82 7.95 4.43
CA PRO A 148 16.92 8.71 3.59
C PRO A 148 16.29 7.75 2.58
N HIS A 149 14.95 7.73 2.53
CA HIS A 149 14.23 7.00 1.49
C HIS A 149 14.69 7.44 0.10
N SER A 150 14.88 6.49 -0.80
CA SER A 150 15.22 6.77 -2.20
C SER A 150 14.11 6.34 -3.13
N SER A 151 13.56 7.27 -3.92
CA SER A 151 12.57 6.99 -4.97
C SER A 151 13.22 7.09 -6.35
N VAL A 152 13.08 6.02 -7.13
CA VAL A 152 13.66 5.92 -8.49
C VAL A 152 12.55 5.66 -9.49
N ALA A 153 12.31 6.59 -10.41
CA ALA A 153 11.37 6.41 -11.52
C ALA A 153 12.08 5.81 -12.75
N ILE A 154 11.50 4.75 -13.30
CA ILE A 154 11.96 4.13 -14.54
C ILE A 154 10.98 4.50 -15.66
N ILE A 155 11.46 5.17 -16.67
CA ILE A 155 10.63 5.74 -17.74
C ILE A 155 11.12 5.21 -19.09
N GLY A 156 10.26 4.51 -19.83
CA GLY A 156 10.60 4.10 -21.19
C GLY A 156 10.47 5.25 -22.17
N ALA A 157 11.52 5.56 -22.94
CA ALA A 157 11.44 6.55 -24.02
C ALA A 157 10.41 6.14 -25.06
N ARG A 158 10.22 4.85 -25.28
CA ARG A 158 9.19 4.24 -26.14
C ARG A 158 8.61 2.99 -25.52
N GLY A 159 7.48 2.53 -26.05
CA GLY A 159 6.96 1.21 -25.72
C GLY A 159 7.93 0.11 -26.15
N GLY A 160 8.10 -0.91 -25.34
CA GLY A 160 8.92 -2.07 -25.66
C GLY A 160 10.43 -1.91 -25.46
N VAL A 161 10.94 -0.78 -25.00
CA VAL A 161 12.39 -0.60 -24.75
C VAL A 161 12.91 -1.36 -23.53
N GLY A 162 12.03 -1.96 -22.72
CA GLY A 162 12.39 -2.79 -21.56
C GLY A 162 12.39 -2.04 -20.22
N ALA A 163 11.67 -0.94 -20.11
CA ALA A 163 11.57 -0.18 -18.86
C ALA A 163 11.06 -1.05 -17.69
N SER A 164 9.94 -1.73 -17.85
CA SER A 164 9.36 -2.60 -16.81
C SER A 164 10.30 -3.76 -16.43
N THR A 165 11.04 -4.32 -17.37
CA THR A 165 12.06 -5.35 -17.09
C THR A 165 13.19 -4.77 -16.23
N ILE A 166 13.64 -3.56 -16.54
CA ILE A 166 14.68 -2.87 -15.75
C ILE A 166 14.13 -2.49 -14.38
N SER A 167 12.85 -2.05 -14.28
CA SER A 167 12.18 -1.75 -13.01
C SER A 167 12.18 -2.97 -12.08
N ALA A 168 11.71 -4.12 -12.56
CA ALA A 168 11.67 -5.36 -11.78
C ALA A 168 13.08 -5.86 -11.42
N ALA A 169 14.02 -5.83 -12.38
CA ALA A 169 15.40 -6.25 -12.14
C ALA A 169 16.13 -5.35 -11.11
N LEU A 170 15.95 -4.03 -11.19
CA LEU A 170 16.55 -3.09 -10.25
C LEU A 170 15.95 -3.28 -8.85
N ALA A 171 14.62 -3.40 -8.73
CA ALA A 171 13.95 -3.66 -7.46
C ALA A 171 14.48 -4.95 -6.82
N TRP A 172 14.61 -6.02 -7.60
CA TRP A 172 15.17 -7.29 -7.13
C TRP A 172 16.64 -7.16 -6.69
N LEU A 173 17.47 -6.45 -7.45
CA LEU A 173 18.89 -6.24 -7.10
C LEU A 173 19.02 -5.46 -5.79
N LEU A 174 18.26 -4.39 -5.60
CA LEU A 174 18.30 -3.60 -4.37
C LEU A 174 17.85 -4.43 -3.16
N ALA A 175 16.80 -5.22 -3.31
CA ALA A 175 16.31 -6.07 -2.24
C ALA A 175 17.26 -7.23 -1.92
N GLU A 176 17.75 -7.96 -2.94
CA GLU A 176 18.48 -9.21 -2.72
C GLU A 176 19.99 -9.04 -2.61
N LYS A 177 20.58 -8.05 -3.27
CA LYS A 177 22.02 -7.78 -3.22
C LYS A 177 22.37 -6.72 -2.17
N GLU A 178 21.68 -5.59 -2.20
CA GLU A 178 21.92 -4.48 -1.29
C GLU A 178 21.16 -4.62 0.05
N LYS A 179 20.25 -5.62 0.14
CA LYS A 179 19.42 -5.92 1.32
C LYS A 179 18.56 -4.75 1.80
N LEU A 180 18.20 -3.85 0.89
CA LEU A 180 17.31 -2.72 1.16
C LEU A 180 15.86 -3.19 1.13
N SER A 181 15.06 -2.72 2.08
CA SER A 181 13.60 -2.86 2.02
C SER A 181 13.07 -2.08 0.83
N THR A 182 12.61 -2.78 -0.21
CA THR A 182 12.31 -2.21 -1.52
C THR A 182 10.85 -2.44 -1.92
N ALA A 183 10.19 -1.38 -2.39
CA ALA A 183 8.91 -1.44 -3.06
C ALA A 183 9.08 -1.33 -4.58
N LEU A 184 8.35 -2.13 -5.34
CA LEU A 184 8.11 -1.92 -6.77
C LEU A 184 6.66 -1.44 -6.94
N LEU A 185 6.50 -0.22 -7.43
CA LEU A 185 5.21 0.39 -7.77
C LEU A 185 5.06 0.39 -9.29
N ASP A 186 4.21 -0.49 -9.82
CA ASP A 186 3.89 -0.56 -11.24
C ASP A 186 2.64 0.28 -11.53
N LEU A 187 2.83 1.43 -12.17
CA LEU A 187 1.76 2.38 -12.48
C LEU A 187 1.03 2.09 -13.79
N ASP A 188 1.37 1.03 -14.50
CA ASP A 188 0.59 0.59 -15.66
C ASP A 188 -0.58 -0.29 -15.22
N ILE A 189 -1.71 0.35 -14.94
CA ILE A 189 -2.88 -0.26 -14.32
C ILE A 189 -3.53 -1.34 -15.20
N HIS A 190 -3.40 -1.22 -16.53
CA HIS A 190 -4.07 -2.12 -17.47
C HIS A 190 -3.14 -3.17 -18.08
N PHE A 191 -1.86 -2.85 -18.23
CA PHE A 191 -0.89 -3.69 -18.93
C PHE A 191 0.41 -3.87 -18.13
N GLY A 192 0.38 -3.58 -16.83
CA GLY A 192 1.52 -3.73 -15.93
C GLY A 192 2.04 -5.16 -15.91
N THR A 193 3.35 -5.31 -15.91
CA THR A 193 4.02 -6.62 -15.90
C THR A 193 4.98 -6.79 -14.72
N GLY A 194 4.98 -5.84 -13.79
CA GLY A 194 5.90 -5.83 -12.66
C GLY A 194 5.75 -7.06 -11.74
N ALA A 195 4.51 -7.47 -11.42
CA ALA A 195 4.24 -8.68 -10.68
C ALA A 195 4.62 -9.94 -11.47
N LEU A 196 4.20 -10.03 -12.73
CA LEU A 196 4.49 -11.16 -13.60
C LEU A 196 6.01 -11.38 -13.80
N ALA A 197 6.79 -10.29 -13.90
CA ALA A 197 8.25 -10.37 -14.05
C ALA A 197 8.94 -10.99 -12.83
N LEU A 198 8.26 -11.05 -11.68
CA LEU A 198 8.72 -11.63 -10.42
C LEU A 198 7.98 -12.93 -10.05
N ASP A 199 7.29 -13.55 -11.03
CA ASP A 199 6.50 -14.78 -10.86
C ASP A 199 5.39 -14.65 -9.81
N LEU A 200 4.75 -13.49 -9.77
CA LEU A 200 3.64 -13.17 -8.86
C LEU A 200 2.36 -12.93 -9.65
N GLU A 201 1.23 -13.26 -9.03
CA GLU A 201 -0.07 -12.82 -9.54
C GLU A 201 -0.29 -11.35 -9.21
N PRO A 202 -0.74 -10.51 -10.17
CA PRO A 202 -1.05 -9.12 -9.89
C PRO A 202 -2.22 -9.02 -8.90
N GLY A 203 -2.04 -8.22 -7.85
CA GLY A 203 -3.08 -7.90 -6.89
C GLY A 203 -4.02 -6.81 -7.42
N ARG A 204 -5.07 -6.50 -6.64
CA ARG A 204 -5.95 -5.34 -6.87
C ARG A 204 -5.51 -4.09 -6.12
N GLY A 205 -4.42 -4.15 -5.41
CA GLY A 205 -4.02 -3.12 -4.45
C GLY A 205 -3.95 -1.72 -5.05
N LEU A 206 -3.45 -1.57 -6.27
CA LEU A 206 -3.36 -0.25 -6.91
C LEU A 206 -4.74 0.28 -7.36
N THR A 207 -5.62 -0.57 -7.90
CA THR A 207 -7.01 -0.16 -8.23
C THR A 207 -7.79 0.19 -6.98
N ASP A 208 -7.68 -0.59 -5.91
CA ASP A 208 -8.35 -0.33 -4.64
C ASP A 208 -7.87 0.99 -4.00
N ALA A 209 -6.58 1.31 -4.13
CA ALA A 209 -6.01 2.61 -3.72
C ALA A 209 -6.62 3.78 -4.51
N ILE A 210 -6.75 3.63 -5.83
CA ILE A 210 -7.29 4.66 -6.71
C ILE A 210 -8.78 4.90 -6.44
N GLU A 211 -9.53 3.84 -6.19
CA GLU A 211 -10.97 3.91 -5.89
C GLU A 211 -11.23 4.54 -4.51
N ASN A 212 -10.34 4.34 -3.54
CA ASN A 212 -10.51 4.77 -2.16
C ASN A 212 -9.25 5.45 -1.58
N PRO A 213 -8.85 6.65 -2.06
CA PRO A 213 -7.63 7.31 -1.61
C PRO A 213 -7.56 7.54 -0.10
N SER A 214 -8.67 7.86 0.55
CA SER A 214 -8.75 8.12 1.98
C SER A 214 -8.44 6.91 2.88
N ARG A 215 -8.36 5.70 2.30
CA ARG A 215 -8.02 4.46 3.01
C ARG A 215 -6.54 4.09 2.94
N ILE A 216 -5.76 4.85 2.19
CA ILE A 216 -4.34 4.58 2.04
C ILE A 216 -3.63 4.97 3.34
N ASP A 217 -3.19 3.94 4.06
CA ASP A 217 -2.36 4.04 5.27
C ASP A 217 -1.34 2.88 5.28
N GLY A 218 -0.47 2.84 6.28
CA GLY A 218 0.54 1.80 6.38
C GLY A 218 -0.04 0.37 6.41
N LEU A 219 -1.23 0.17 7.00
CA LEU A 219 -1.89 -1.13 7.02
C LEU A 219 -2.46 -1.49 5.64
N PHE A 220 -3.00 -0.49 4.93
CA PHE A 220 -3.41 -0.68 3.53
C PHE A 220 -2.23 -1.14 2.68
N ILE A 221 -1.09 -0.45 2.76
CA ILE A 221 0.13 -0.80 2.01
C ILE A 221 0.55 -2.25 2.30
N GLU A 222 0.56 -2.65 3.57
CA GLU A 222 0.94 -4.01 3.95
C GLU A 222 0.03 -5.09 3.33
N ARG A 223 -1.27 -4.81 3.21
CA ARG A 223 -2.26 -5.75 2.65
C ARG A 223 -2.35 -5.70 1.13
N ALA A 224 -2.16 -4.53 0.55
CA ALA A 224 -2.32 -4.29 -0.88
C ALA A 224 -1.11 -4.78 -1.70
N MET A 225 0.06 -4.84 -1.07
CA MET A 225 1.29 -5.28 -1.73
C MET A 225 1.46 -6.78 -1.70
N VAL A 226 1.95 -7.34 -2.81
CA VAL A 226 2.32 -8.76 -2.93
C VAL A 226 3.81 -8.89 -2.66
N ARG A 227 4.20 -9.75 -1.71
CA ARG A 227 5.61 -10.00 -1.38
C ARG A 227 6.26 -10.91 -2.41
N ALA A 228 7.34 -10.45 -3.02
CA ALA A 228 8.21 -11.26 -3.86
C ALA A 228 9.29 -11.98 -3.03
N THR A 229 9.88 -11.27 -2.06
CA THR A 229 10.88 -11.79 -1.12
C THR A 229 10.69 -11.12 0.25
N ASP A 230 11.53 -11.46 1.23
CA ASP A 230 11.50 -10.82 2.55
C ASP A 230 11.77 -9.31 2.49
N LYS A 231 12.45 -8.83 1.44
CA LYS A 231 12.86 -7.44 1.26
C LYS A 231 12.22 -6.76 0.05
N LEU A 232 11.44 -7.47 -0.77
CA LEU A 232 10.79 -6.93 -1.97
C LEU A 232 9.29 -7.15 -1.92
N ALA A 233 8.53 -6.07 -2.04
CA ALA A 233 7.09 -6.10 -2.20
C ALA A 233 6.67 -5.32 -3.46
N VAL A 234 5.58 -5.76 -4.11
CA VAL A 234 5.08 -5.20 -5.37
C VAL A 234 3.67 -4.68 -5.18
N LEU A 235 3.43 -3.44 -5.58
CA LEU A 235 2.10 -2.89 -5.75
C LEU A 235 1.82 -2.73 -7.24
N SER A 236 0.84 -3.46 -7.74
CA SER A 236 0.44 -3.46 -9.14
C SER A 236 -1.08 -3.59 -9.26
N ALA A 237 -1.59 -3.57 -10.48
CA ALA A 237 -2.97 -3.85 -10.80
C ALA A 237 -3.09 -4.59 -12.13
N GLU A 238 -4.22 -5.26 -12.32
CA GLU A 238 -4.69 -5.77 -13.60
C GLU A 238 -6.16 -5.37 -13.75
N ALA A 239 -6.37 -4.08 -14.09
CA ALA A 239 -7.72 -3.57 -14.32
C ALA A 239 -8.28 -4.05 -15.67
N PRO A 240 -9.60 -4.28 -15.79
CA PRO A 240 -10.23 -4.56 -17.07
C PRO A 240 -9.91 -3.48 -18.10
N ILE A 241 -9.54 -3.87 -19.33
CA ILE A 241 -9.11 -2.94 -20.40
C ILE A 241 -10.13 -1.85 -20.69
N ASN A 242 -11.40 -2.13 -20.49
CA ASN A 242 -12.51 -1.20 -20.69
C ASN A 242 -12.84 -0.35 -19.44
N ALA A 243 -12.18 -0.55 -18.33
CA ALA A 243 -12.37 0.28 -17.14
C ALA A 243 -11.54 1.57 -17.26
N PRO A 244 -12.16 2.75 -17.28
CA PRO A 244 -11.42 4.00 -17.33
C PRO A 244 -10.70 4.25 -16.00
N LEU A 245 -9.49 4.77 -16.07
CA LEU A 245 -8.83 5.32 -14.89
C LEU A 245 -9.44 6.69 -14.57
N ILE A 246 -10.30 6.72 -13.55
CA ILE A 246 -10.91 7.97 -13.07
C ILE A 246 -10.29 8.30 -11.71
N THR A 247 -9.36 9.24 -11.68
CA THR A 247 -8.70 9.72 -10.46
C THR A 247 -8.21 11.15 -10.64
N ASP A 248 -8.18 11.90 -9.56
CA ASP A 248 -7.57 13.23 -9.49
C ASP A 248 -6.06 13.19 -9.18
N GLY A 249 -5.52 11.98 -8.99
CA GLY A 249 -4.11 11.76 -8.64
C GLY A 249 -3.80 11.75 -7.14
N THR A 250 -4.76 12.05 -6.27
CA THR A 250 -4.57 12.06 -4.81
C THR A 250 -4.08 10.72 -4.28
N ALA A 251 -4.62 9.61 -4.81
CA ALA A 251 -4.19 8.27 -4.44
C ALA A 251 -2.69 8.03 -4.67
N PHE A 252 -2.15 8.50 -5.78
CA PHE A 252 -0.74 8.31 -6.10
C PHE A 252 0.18 9.08 -5.14
N PHE A 253 -0.22 10.30 -4.76
CA PHE A 253 0.52 11.07 -3.77
C PHE A 253 0.53 10.36 -2.41
N GLN A 254 -0.61 9.90 -1.94
CA GLN A 254 -0.72 9.17 -0.68
C GLN A 254 0.09 7.85 -0.71
N LEU A 255 0.04 7.11 -1.82
CA LEU A 255 0.86 5.90 -1.99
C LEU A 255 2.36 6.20 -1.88
N GLN A 256 2.85 7.27 -2.51
CA GLN A 256 4.26 7.65 -2.44
C GLN A 256 4.67 8.02 -1.00
N GLU A 257 3.83 8.76 -0.26
CA GLU A 257 4.07 9.12 1.14
C GLU A 257 4.12 7.89 2.05
N GLU A 258 3.18 6.96 1.91
CA GLU A 258 3.16 5.73 2.69
C GLU A 258 4.33 4.81 2.33
N MET A 259 4.68 4.69 1.06
CA MET A 259 5.86 3.92 0.63
C MET A 259 7.16 4.53 1.14
N ARG A 260 7.26 5.86 1.18
CA ARG A 260 8.40 6.57 1.77
C ARG A 260 8.59 6.24 3.24
N SER A 261 7.50 6.04 3.95
CA SER A 261 7.51 5.69 5.37
C SER A 261 7.78 4.20 5.64
N ALA A 262 7.41 3.32 4.69
CA ALA A 262 7.43 1.86 4.87
C ALA A 262 8.68 1.18 4.28
N PHE A 263 9.36 1.80 3.29
CA PHE A 263 10.48 1.20 2.56
C PHE A 263 11.71 2.12 2.52
N GLU A 264 12.90 1.52 2.43
CA GLU A 264 14.15 2.25 2.22
C GLU A 264 14.29 2.72 0.77
N CYS A 265 13.68 2.00 -0.17
CA CYS A 265 13.70 2.34 -1.60
C CYS A 265 12.36 2.03 -2.28
N THR A 266 11.91 2.93 -3.17
CA THR A 266 10.77 2.68 -4.06
C THR A 266 11.21 2.80 -5.51
N ILE A 267 11.01 1.73 -6.28
CA ILE A 267 11.17 1.71 -7.73
C ILE A 267 9.79 1.92 -8.35
N VAL A 268 9.64 2.97 -9.13
CA VAL A 268 8.37 3.29 -9.80
C VAL A 268 8.51 2.98 -11.28
N ASP A 269 7.80 1.97 -11.76
CA ASP A 269 7.61 1.74 -13.20
C ASP A 269 6.59 2.75 -13.72
N MET A 270 7.08 3.73 -14.50
CA MET A 270 6.35 4.96 -14.83
C MET A 270 5.98 4.98 -16.33
N PRO A 271 4.75 4.63 -16.68
CA PRO A 271 4.27 4.83 -18.05
C PRO A 271 4.30 6.31 -18.44
N ARG A 272 4.70 6.62 -19.65
CA ARG A 272 4.79 8.02 -20.15
C ARG A 272 3.48 8.79 -20.05
N GLY A 273 2.35 8.11 -20.19
CA GLY A 273 1.03 8.72 -20.01
C GLY A 273 0.83 9.33 -18.62
N MET A 274 1.39 8.68 -17.60
CA MET A 274 1.31 9.14 -16.21
C MET A 274 2.06 10.45 -16.00
N LEU A 275 3.20 10.67 -16.67
CA LEU A 275 3.93 11.94 -16.59
C LEU A 275 3.11 13.12 -17.10
N VAL A 276 2.29 12.90 -18.14
CA VAL A 276 1.45 13.95 -18.74
C VAL A 276 0.22 14.22 -17.88
N GLN A 277 -0.40 13.18 -17.36
CA GLN A 277 -1.62 13.28 -16.57
C GLN A 277 -1.34 13.72 -15.13
N TYR A 278 -0.27 13.24 -14.53
CA TYR A 278 0.07 13.44 -13.12
C TYR A 278 1.53 13.88 -12.94
N PRO A 279 1.91 15.10 -13.36
CA PRO A 279 3.29 15.59 -13.27
C PRO A 279 3.86 15.56 -11.85
N HIS A 280 2.99 15.72 -10.84
CA HIS A 280 3.36 15.73 -9.43
C HIS A 280 3.96 14.41 -8.93
N LEU A 281 3.78 13.29 -9.66
CA LEU A 281 4.42 12.00 -9.35
C LEU A 281 5.95 12.09 -9.34
N MET A 282 6.52 13.08 -10.01
CA MET A 282 7.97 13.29 -10.06
C MET A 282 8.52 14.15 -8.91
N ASN A 283 7.65 14.76 -8.08
CA ASN A 283 8.09 15.69 -7.04
C ASN A 283 8.98 15.01 -5.99
N GLU A 284 8.67 13.76 -5.63
CA GLU A 284 9.37 12.98 -4.61
C GLU A 284 10.39 12.00 -5.21
N VAL A 285 10.67 12.11 -6.51
CA VAL A 285 11.64 11.25 -7.20
C VAL A 285 13.04 11.86 -7.13
N GLN A 286 13.98 11.14 -6.53
CA GLN A 286 15.39 11.54 -6.45
C GLN A 286 16.19 11.15 -7.68
N SER A 287 15.82 10.03 -8.35
CA SER A 287 16.50 9.55 -9.54
C SER A 287 15.49 9.15 -10.61
N ALA A 288 15.72 9.57 -11.85
CA ALA A 288 14.93 9.18 -13.01
C ALA A 288 15.80 8.44 -14.02
N ILE A 289 15.45 7.20 -14.34
CA ILE A 289 16.15 6.39 -15.35
C ILE A 289 15.31 6.37 -16.62
N VAL A 290 15.80 6.98 -17.66
CA VAL A 290 15.17 6.98 -18.99
C VAL A 290 15.75 5.81 -19.80
N VAL A 291 14.94 4.78 -20.00
CA VAL A 291 15.31 3.60 -20.77
C VAL A 291 15.00 3.86 -22.25
N THR A 292 15.99 3.69 -23.10
CA THR A 292 15.91 3.98 -24.53
C THR A 292 16.60 2.92 -25.37
N GLU A 293 16.58 3.07 -26.68
CA GLU A 293 17.33 2.29 -27.67
C GLU A 293 17.98 3.22 -28.69
N LEU A 294 18.99 2.78 -29.42
CA LEU A 294 19.71 3.61 -30.37
C LEU A 294 19.02 3.67 -31.74
N THR A 295 17.81 4.25 -31.76
CA THR A 295 17.05 4.54 -32.98
C THR A 295 16.73 6.02 -33.07
N LEU A 296 16.53 6.56 -34.27
CA LEU A 296 16.18 7.96 -34.49
C LEU A 296 14.87 8.35 -33.74
N ALA A 297 13.91 7.44 -33.75
CA ALA A 297 12.65 7.66 -33.08
C ALA A 297 12.80 7.70 -31.55
N ALA A 298 13.64 6.81 -31.01
CA ALA A 298 13.91 6.78 -29.55
C ALA A 298 14.77 7.99 -29.14
N ALA A 299 15.77 8.41 -29.94
CA ALA A 299 16.54 9.61 -29.67
C ALA A 299 15.65 10.86 -29.56
N ARG A 300 14.73 11.05 -30.52
CA ARG A 300 13.77 12.16 -30.50
C ARG A 300 12.90 12.13 -29.21
N ASP A 301 12.38 10.97 -28.87
CA ASP A 301 11.51 10.85 -27.71
C ASP A 301 12.31 11.01 -26.40
N THR A 302 13.57 10.55 -26.36
CA THR A 302 14.51 10.78 -25.24
C THR A 302 14.77 12.28 -25.04
N ILE A 303 15.08 13.02 -26.09
CA ILE A 303 15.29 14.48 -26.01
C ILE A 303 14.07 15.18 -25.41
N ARG A 304 12.86 14.81 -25.84
CA ARG A 304 11.61 15.38 -25.34
C ARG A 304 11.39 15.06 -23.85
N LEU A 305 11.68 13.82 -23.43
CA LEU A 305 11.59 13.41 -22.04
C LEU A 305 12.61 14.15 -21.16
N LEU A 306 13.85 14.27 -21.61
CA LEU A 306 14.88 15.01 -20.89
C LEU A 306 14.50 16.48 -20.71
N SER A 307 13.98 17.12 -21.76
CA SER A 307 13.50 18.49 -21.68
C SER A 307 12.33 18.62 -20.71
N TRP A 308 11.41 17.66 -20.70
CA TRP A 308 10.27 17.63 -19.78
C TRP A 308 10.73 17.43 -18.33
N LEU A 309 11.64 16.46 -18.08
CA LEU A 309 12.18 16.18 -16.74
C LEU A 309 12.93 17.38 -16.19
N LYS A 310 13.72 18.08 -17.00
CA LYS A 310 14.43 19.29 -16.62
C LYS A 310 13.48 20.40 -16.14
N ALA A 311 12.30 20.50 -16.77
CA ALA A 311 11.30 21.51 -16.42
C ALA A 311 10.43 21.12 -15.21
N ASN A 312 10.07 19.85 -15.05
CA ASN A 312 9.07 19.39 -14.09
C ASN A 312 9.64 18.60 -12.89
N ALA A 313 10.88 18.12 -12.99
CA ALA A 313 11.58 17.38 -11.93
C ALA A 313 13.03 17.84 -11.78
N PRO A 314 13.29 19.15 -11.54
CA PRO A 314 14.66 19.69 -11.54
C PRO A 314 15.54 19.13 -10.41
N GLY A 315 14.94 18.54 -9.37
CA GLY A 315 15.64 17.87 -8.26
C GLY A 315 16.06 16.44 -8.56
N ALA A 316 15.51 15.82 -9.61
CA ALA A 316 15.81 14.44 -9.93
C ALA A 316 17.13 14.31 -10.72
N GLN A 317 17.99 13.38 -10.28
CA GLN A 317 19.16 12.99 -11.06
C GLN A 317 18.73 12.12 -12.24
N VAL A 318 18.95 12.56 -13.47
CA VAL A 318 18.54 11.83 -14.67
C VAL A 318 19.67 10.98 -15.22
N THR A 319 19.39 9.70 -15.46
CA THR A 319 20.31 8.75 -16.10
C THR A 319 19.64 8.16 -17.34
N VAL A 320 20.34 8.14 -18.46
CA VAL A 320 19.85 7.50 -19.70
C VAL A 320 20.49 6.13 -19.87
N VAL A 321 19.66 5.11 -20.05
CA VAL A 321 20.08 3.72 -20.24
C VAL A 321 19.71 3.27 -21.66
N ALA A 322 20.70 3.08 -22.53
CA ALA A 322 20.48 2.47 -23.83
C ALA A 322 20.40 0.94 -23.68
N ASN A 323 19.23 0.38 -23.90
CA ASN A 323 18.95 -1.05 -23.83
C ASN A 323 18.90 -1.66 -25.26
N ARG A 324 18.86 -3.00 -25.35
CA ARG A 324 18.76 -3.73 -26.62
C ARG A 324 19.82 -3.34 -27.64
N MET A 325 21.03 -3.10 -27.17
CA MET A 325 22.18 -2.76 -28.03
C MET A 325 22.58 -3.97 -28.86
N HIS A 326 22.35 -3.92 -30.18
CA HIS A 326 22.80 -4.94 -31.13
C HIS A 326 24.08 -4.49 -31.82
N GLN A 327 25.07 -5.40 -31.93
CA GLN A 327 26.41 -5.06 -32.44
C GLN A 327 26.47 -4.75 -33.94
N ALA A 328 25.40 -4.89 -34.71
CA ALA A 328 25.46 -4.78 -36.17
C ALA A 328 24.15 -4.34 -36.85
N SER A 329 23.29 -3.56 -36.24
CA SER A 329 22.10 -3.06 -36.95
C SER A 329 22.42 -1.82 -37.76
N GLN A 330 22.20 -1.89 -39.07
CA GLN A 330 22.34 -0.74 -39.99
C GLN A 330 21.24 0.33 -39.76
N LEU A 331 20.25 0.02 -38.92
CA LEU A 331 19.14 0.91 -38.61
C LEU A 331 19.34 1.69 -37.30
N GLU A 332 20.37 1.36 -36.54
CA GLU A 332 20.73 2.03 -35.29
C GLU A 332 21.63 3.23 -35.55
N ILE A 333 21.44 4.30 -34.77
CA ILE A 333 22.40 5.41 -34.76
C ILE A 333 23.57 5.04 -33.86
N SER A 334 24.76 5.60 -34.17
CA SER A 334 25.91 5.33 -33.32
C SER A 334 25.71 5.88 -31.91
N ARG A 335 26.35 5.23 -30.93
CA ARG A 335 26.31 5.73 -29.53
C ARG A 335 26.81 7.17 -29.44
N LYS A 336 27.85 7.51 -30.18
CA LYS A 336 28.41 8.87 -30.20
C LYS A 336 27.41 9.90 -30.73
N ASP A 337 26.71 9.57 -31.84
CA ASP A 337 25.71 10.48 -32.41
C ASP A 337 24.49 10.62 -31.48
N PHE A 338 24.10 9.53 -30.82
CA PHE A 338 23.02 9.55 -29.82
C PHE A 338 23.40 10.44 -28.63
N GLU A 339 24.58 10.22 -28.02
CA GLU A 339 25.08 11.01 -26.89
C GLU A 339 25.14 12.50 -27.26
N GLY A 340 25.72 12.84 -28.43
CA GLY A 340 25.78 14.22 -28.91
C GLY A 340 24.42 14.86 -29.25
N SER A 341 23.36 14.05 -29.38
CA SER A 341 21.99 14.56 -29.62
C SER A 341 21.21 14.86 -28.36
N ILE A 342 21.62 14.28 -27.22
CA ILE A 342 20.91 14.40 -25.92
C ILE A 342 21.63 15.33 -24.91
N GLU A 343 22.83 15.79 -25.21
CA GLU A 343 23.55 16.84 -24.46
C GLU A 343 22.84 18.21 -24.60
#